data_17fb613f7814cc5d081e8e5cd009756c
#
_entry.id   17fb613f7814cc5d081e8e5cd009756c
#
_cell.length_a   1.000
_cell.length_b   1.000
_cell.length_c   1.000
_cell.angle_alpha   90.00
_cell.angle_beta   90.00
_cell.angle_gamma   90.00
#
_symmetry.space_group_name_H-M   'P 1'
#
loop_
_entity.id
_entity.type
_entity.pdbx_description
1 polymer ?
#
loop_
_entity_poly.entity_id
_entity_poly.type
_entity_poly.pdbx_seq_one_letter_code
_entity_poly.pdbx_strand_id
1 'polypeptide(L)'
;MKFKQNSILYFLFILFLLGCKNSEKRETENEANNNDSYVLDNDWPKLPDSFNLGSPTGLGLDTKGNIIAFHRSGRTWDTDIITDLSLIGEHTISTIDARTGEILKSWGKDLFIMPHGLEVDKEDNIWVTDCGLHQVFKFDSNGNLLMTLGEAKVLGNDSEHFNLPTDVAVSADGSFYVSDGYGNSRVIKFSKDGKYLFEWGKFGNNKGEFNIPHGIDLDSNNNVYVADRENNRIQKFDSKGNFITMWQNEITEQLYSVTIDQKRNHLFGIDYMTVNDTIVKGSDIFRFDLNTNLQMQFGRTGFYDGPISRYHDILIDNEGSIYVGDILGNRIQKFKLKKAE
;
A
#
# COMPACT_ATOMS: atom_id res chain seq x y z
N MET A 1 -22.34 -81.05 14.81
CA MET A 1 -22.84 -82.10 13.86
C MET A 1 -22.74 -81.53 12.44
N LYS A 2 -21.93 -82.25 11.61
CA LYS A 2 -21.86 -82.25 10.14
C LYS A 2 -21.41 -80.96 9.42
N PHE A 3 -20.25 -81.00 8.87
CA PHE A 3 -19.65 -81.36 7.56
C PHE A 3 -19.66 -80.22 6.57
N LYS A 4 -18.42 -79.76 6.27
CA LYS A 4 -17.60 -79.93 5.06
C LYS A 4 -18.28 -79.62 3.73
N GLN A 5 -17.72 -78.68 2.99
CA GLN A 5 -17.06 -79.07 1.72
C GLN A 5 -16.26 -77.88 1.12
N ASN A 6 -15.02 -78.21 0.75
CA ASN A 6 -14.11 -77.37 -0.03
C ASN A 6 -14.58 -77.35 -1.51
N SER A 7 -14.39 -76.25 -2.17
CA SER A 7 -14.25 -76.21 -3.61
C SER A 7 -13.19 -75.20 -4.02
N ILE A 8 -12.12 -75.73 -4.51
CA ILE A 8 -11.03 -75.06 -5.20
C ILE A 8 -11.56 -74.65 -6.57
N LEU A 9 -11.49 -73.37 -6.90
CA LEU A 9 -11.72 -72.91 -8.27
C LEU A 9 -10.50 -72.15 -8.78
N TYR A 10 -9.90 -72.66 -9.83
CA TYR A 10 -8.79 -72.09 -10.59
C TYR A 10 -9.18 -70.75 -11.17
N PHE A 11 -8.40 -69.74 -10.90
CA PHE A 11 -8.50 -68.45 -11.60
C PHE A 11 -7.45 -68.38 -12.71
N LEU A 12 -7.94 -68.35 -13.92
CA LEU A 12 -7.17 -68.02 -15.11
C LEU A 12 -6.69 -66.56 -15.03
N PHE A 13 -5.38 -66.36 -15.12
CA PHE A 13 -4.78 -65.04 -15.31
C PHE A 13 -4.95 -64.64 -16.79
N ILE A 14 -5.86 -63.71 -17.05
CA ILE A 14 -5.91 -62.99 -18.34
C ILE A 14 -5.15 -61.69 -18.13
N LEU A 15 -3.94 -61.58 -18.72
CA LEU A 15 -3.19 -60.35 -18.85
C LEU A 15 -3.91 -59.44 -19.86
N PHE A 16 -4.57 -58.40 -19.33
CA PHE A 16 -4.96 -57.26 -20.14
C PHE A 16 -3.81 -56.24 -20.11
N LEU A 17 -3.09 -56.18 -21.21
CA LEU A 17 -2.19 -55.04 -21.51
C LEU A 17 -3.07 -53.85 -21.84
N LEU A 18 -3.37 -53.03 -20.82
CA LEU A 18 -3.89 -51.69 -21.01
C LEU A 18 -2.72 -50.73 -21.21
N GLY A 19 -2.57 -50.31 -22.46
CA GLY A 19 -1.65 -49.26 -22.83
C GLY A 19 -1.92 -47.98 -22.03
N CYS A 20 -0.95 -47.54 -21.23
CA CYS A 20 -0.90 -46.19 -20.72
C CYS A 20 -0.87 -45.21 -21.90
N LYS A 21 -1.99 -44.61 -22.23
CA LYS A 21 -1.99 -43.31 -22.90
C LYS A 21 -1.45 -42.29 -21.89
N ASN A 22 -0.21 -41.88 -22.11
CA ASN A 22 0.29 -40.62 -21.51
C ASN A 22 -0.65 -39.51 -21.91
N SER A 23 -1.50 -39.09 -21.01
CA SER A 23 -2.10 -37.77 -21.09
C SER A 23 -0.97 -36.79 -20.75
N GLU A 24 -0.28 -36.31 -21.75
CA GLU A 24 0.49 -35.07 -21.64
C GLU A 24 -0.49 -34.00 -21.15
N LYS A 25 -0.38 -33.66 -19.87
CA LYS A 25 -0.87 -32.39 -19.40
C LYS A 25 -0.13 -31.34 -20.23
N ARG A 26 -0.83 -30.70 -21.15
CA ARG A 26 -0.46 -29.39 -21.64
C ARG A 26 -0.47 -28.49 -20.42
N GLU A 27 0.66 -28.37 -19.75
CA GLU A 27 1.00 -27.19 -18.98
C GLU A 27 0.98 -26.06 -20.00
N THR A 28 -0.02 -25.23 -19.90
CA THR A 28 -0.05 -23.96 -20.63
C THR A 28 1.11 -23.16 -20.03
N GLU A 29 2.21 -23.12 -20.77
CA GLU A 29 3.28 -22.15 -20.61
C GLU A 29 2.67 -20.76 -20.74
N ASN A 30 2.30 -20.18 -19.60
CA ASN A 30 2.21 -18.76 -19.36
C ASN A 30 3.05 -18.45 -18.10
N GLU A 31 4.24 -19.04 -18.01
CA GLU A 31 5.31 -18.42 -17.29
C GLU A 31 5.81 -17.26 -18.15
N ALA A 32 5.23 -16.09 -17.94
CA ALA A 32 5.94 -14.85 -18.21
C ALA A 32 7.26 -14.99 -17.42
N ASN A 33 8.38 -15.20 -18.14
CA ASN A 33 9.74 -15.15 -17.58
C ASN A 33 9.96 -13.73 -17.03
N ASN A 34 9.44 -13.47 -15.85
CA ASN A 34 9.54 -12.19 -15.17
C ASN A 34 10.79 -12.27 -14.27
N ASN A 35 11.97 -12.30 -14.91
CA ASN A 35 13.26 -12.22 -14.24
C ASN A 35 13.58 -10.79 -13.75
N ASP A 36 12.55 -9.95 -13.61
CA ASP A 36 12.68 -8.61 -13.03
C ASP A 36 13.24 -8.74 -11.61
N SER A 37 14.20 -7.93 -11.28
CA SER A 37 14.74 -7.83 -9.92
C SER A 37 14.83 -6.37 -9.51
N TYR A 38 14.82 -6.12 -8.20
CA TYR A 38 14.94 -4.79 -7.64
C TYR A 38 16.25 -4.66 -6.87
N VAL A 39 16.95 -3.54 -7.07
CA VAL A 39 18.23 -3.27 -6.41
C VAL A 39 18.19 -1.92 -5.74
N LEU A 40 18.51 -1.88 -4.45
CA LEU A 40 18.59 -0.65 -3.67
C LEU A 40 19.59 0.32 -4.31
N ASP A 41 19.15 1.57 -4.51
CA ASP A 41 19.99 2.69 -4.92
C ASP A 41 20.54 3.40 -3.67
N ASN A 42 21.74 3.04 -3.26
CA ASN A 42 22.36 3.61 -2.07
C ASN A 42 22.79 5.08 -2.24
N ASP A 43 22.82 5.60 -3.48
CA ASP A 43 23.21 6.97 -3.79
C ASP A 43 22.01 7.93 -3.84
N TRP A 44 20.80 7.44 -3.59
CA TRP A 44 19.55 8.20 -3.60
C TRP A 44 18.78 8.00 -2.29
N PRO A 45 18.17 9.07 -1.69
CA PRO A 45 18.24 10.48 -2.08
C PRO A 45 19.52 11.16 -1.59
N LYS A 46 19.82 12.34 -2.14
CA LYS A 46 20.94 13.21 -1.70
C LYS A 46 20.42 14.34 -0.83
N LEU A 47 20.04 14.01 0.38
CA LEU A 47 19.55 14.99 1.33
C LEU A 47 20.73 15.73 2.00
N PRO A 48 20.70 17.07 2.15
CA PRO A 48 21.68 17.78 2.94
C PRO A 48 21.68 17.31 4.40
N ASP A 49 22.84 17.28 5.07
CA ASP A 49 22.95 16.87 6.47
C ASP A 49 22.05 17.69 7.43
N SER A 50 21.77 18.94 7.06
CA SER A 50 20.88 19.82 7.83
C SER A 50 19.40 19.58 7.57
N PHE A 51 19.03 18.73 6.62
CA PHE A 51 17.64 18.45 6.30
C PHE A 51 17.07 17.35 7.19
N ASN A 52 16.08 17.70 7.99
CA ASN A 52 15.40 16.74 8.85
C ASN A 52 14.14 16.25 8.17
N LEU A 53 14.22 15.09 7.49
CA LEU A 53 13.06 14.43 6.91
C LEU A 53 12.12 13.88 8.01
N GLY A 54 12.69 13.33 9.09
CA GLY A 54 11.91 12.57 10.06
C GLY A 54 11.22 11.37 9.40
N SER A 55 10.00 11.06 9.84
CA SER A 55 9.22 9.93 9.29
C SER A 55 8.54 10.34 7.98
N PRO A 56 8.94 9.80 6.81
CA PRO A 56 8.23 9.97 5.54
C PRO A 56 7.02 9.05 5.53
N THR A 57 5.83 9.62 5.50
CA THR A 57 4.56 8.88 5.69
C THR A 57 3.70 8.79 4.45
N GLY A 58 3.90 9.69 3.47
CA GLY A 58 3.21 9.66 2.19
C GLY A 58 4.16 10.00 1.04
N LEU A 59 4.01 9.34 -0.08
CA LEU A 59 4.82 9.51 -1.30
C LEU A 59 3.92 9.64 -2.52
N GLY A 60 4.23 10.60 -3.40
CA GLY A 60 3.53 10.80 -4.67
C GLY A 60 4.47 11.12 -5.81
N LEU A 61 4.00 10.96 -7.03
CA LEU A 61 4.75 11.24 -8.26
C LEU A 61 4.11 12.39 -9.03
N ASP A 62 4.85 13.47 -9.29
CA ASP A 62 4.35 14.53 -10.16
C ASP A 62 4.47 14.16 -11.66
N THR A 63 3.82 14.91 -12.54
CA THR A 63 3.85 14.67 -13.99
C THR A 63 5.24 14.85 -14.60
N LYS A 64 6.17 15.47 -13.89
CA LYS A 64 7.58 15.63 -14.30
C LYS A 64 8.45 14.46 -13.85
N GLY A 65 7.88 13.54 -13.07
CA GLY A 65 8.59 12.40 -12.50
C GLY A 65 9.36 12.72 -11.22
N ASN A 66 9.07 13.82 -10.53
CA ASN A 66 9.64 14.08 -9.22
C ASN A 66 8.85 13.38 -8.12
N ILE A 67 9.53 13.04 -7.03
CA ILE A 67 8.94 12.44 -5.85
C ILE A 67 8.48 13.54 -4.91
N ILE A 68 7.21 13.52 -4.54
CA ILE A 68 6.66 14.36 -3.48
C ILE A 68 6.61 13.53 -2.21
N ALA A 69 7.25 14.00 -1.16
CA ALA A 69 7.27 13.34 0.14
C ALA A 69 6.51 14.17 1.18
N PHE A 70 5.56 13.56 1.86
CA PHE A 70 4.91 14.09 3.05
C PHE A 70 5.58 13.45 4.28
N HIS A 71 6.09 14.28 5.17
CA HIS A 71 6.96 13.82 6.25
C HIS A 71 6.77 14.63 7.53
N ARG A 72 7.23 14.08 8.64
CA ARG A 72 6.94 14.62 9.97
C ARG A 72 8.02 15.53 10.54
N SER A 73 9.12 15.75 9.82
CA SER A 73 10.23 16.64 10.27
C SER A 73 10.65 16.44 11.73
N GLY A 74 10.69 15.19 12.18
CA GLY A 74 11.06 14.82 13.56
C GLY A 74 9.91 14.70 14.56
N ARG A 75 8.64 15.03 14.18
CA ARG A 75 7.47 14.67 14.98
C ARG A 75 7.34 13.14 15.03
N THR A 76 7.24 12.55 16.22
CA THR A 76 7.05 11.12 16.43
C THR A 76 5.61 10.80 16.77
N TRP A 77 5.21 9.56 16.48
CA TRP A 77 3.96 8.98 16.90
C TRP A 77 4.27 7.62 17.54
N ASP A 78 4.57 7.66 18.83
CA ASP A 78 5.12 6.51 19.56
C ASP A 78 4.05 5.74 20.34
N THR A 79 2.82 6.26 20.40
CA THR A 79 1.68 5.68 21.11
C THR A 79 0.43 5.74 20.23
N ASP A 80 -0.61 5.00 20.57
CA ASP A 80 -1.90 5.03 19.87
C ASP A 80 -2.63 6.38 19.99
N ILE A 81 -2.11 7.30 20.82
CA ILE A 81 -2.68 8.62 21.06
C ILE A 81 -1.71 9.69 20.58
N ILE A 82 -2.18 10.62 19.76
CA ILE A 82 -1.44 11.82 19.37
C ILE A 82 -1.47 12.79 20.54
N THR A 83 -0.35 12.94 21.24
CA THR A 83 -0.26 13.78 22.45
C THR A 83 0.13 15.22 22.16
N ASP A 84 0.95 15.45 21.12
CA ASP A 84 1.34 16.79 20.70
C ASP A 84 0.44 17.29 19.56
N LEU A 85 -0.48 18.17 19.88
CA LEU A 85 -1.43 18.78 18.94
C LEU A 85 -1.00 20.18 18.47
N SER A 86 0.27 20.55 18.63
CA SER A 86 0.84 21.76 18.03
C SER A 86 1.12 21.53 16.53
N LEU A 87 1.09 22.58 15.74
CA LEU A 87 1.51 22.51 14.34
C LEU A 87 3.03 22.28 14.26
N ILE A 88 3.46 21.53 13.26
CA ILE A 88 4.89 21.30 12.98
C ILE A 88 5.48 22.59 12.42
N GLY A 89 6.46 23.16 13.14
CA GLY A 89 7.11 24.44 12.80
C GLY A 89 8.14 24.36 11.68
N GLU A 90 8.30 23.19 11.06
CA GLU A 90 9.21 22.91 9.94
C GLU A 90 8.41 22.57 8.67
N HIS A 91 9.10 22.53 7.53
CA HIS A 91 8.47 22.05 6.29
C HIS A 91 8.15 20.56 6.38
N THR A 92 7.01 20.17 5.85
CA THR A 92 6.48 18.81 5.92
C THR A 92 6.21 18.18 4.55
N ILE A 93 6.29 18.98 3.49
CA ILE A 93 6.16 18.50 2.11
C ILE A 93 7.41 18.89 1.33
N SER A 94 8.06 17.91 0.70
CA SER A 94 9.29 18.10 -0.06
C SER A 94 9.19 17.47 -1.44
N THR A 95 9.63 18.20 -2.46
CA THR A 95 9.78 17.69 -3.83
C THR A 95 11.24 17.30 -4.04
N ILE A 96 11.47 16.05 -4.45
CA ILE A 96 12.79 15.45 -4.65
C ILE A 96 12.93 15.02 -6.11
N ASP A 97 14.00 15.41 -6.77
CA ASP A 97 14.32 14.94 -8.11
C ASP A 97 14.56 13.42 -8.09
N ALA A 98 13.74 12.64 -8.81
CA ALA A 98 13.84 11.19 -8.79
C ALA A 98 15.14 10.65 -9.37
N ARG A 99 15.82 11.41 -10.23
CA ARG A 99 17.07 11.03 -10.89
C ARG A 99 18.30 11.40 -10.04
N THR A 100 18.32 12.64 -9.50
CA THR A 100 19.50 13.14 -8.76
C THR A 100 19.41 12.92 -7.27
N GLY A 101 18.19 12.82 -6.73
CA GLY A 101 17.92 12.73 -5.27
C GLY A 101 17.99 14.08 -4.55
N GLU A 102 18.14 15.19 -5.29
CA GLU A 102 18.23 16.53 -4.72
C GLU A 102 16.85 17.08 -4.36
N ILE A 103 16.76 17.86 -3.28
CA ILE A 103 15.54 18.57 -2.91
C ILE A 103 15.38 19.78 -3.85
N LEU A 104 14.25 19.81 -4.55
CA LEU A 104 13.90 20.93 -5.44
C LEU A 104 13.10 22.01 -4.74
N LYS A 105 12.25 21.61 -3.78
CA LYS A 105 11.34 22.51 -3.03
C LYS A 105 10.93 21.87 -1.72
N SER A 106 10.75 22.67 -0.67
CA SER A 106 10.10 22.25 0.57
C SER A 106 9.14 23.34 1.07
N TRP A 107 7.99 22.92 1.62
CA TRP A 107 6.95 23.80 2.12
C TRP A 107 6.07 23.07 3.16
N GLY A 108 4.98 23.68 3.62
CA GLY A 108 4.07 23.06 4.59
C GLY A 108 4.39 23.36 6.04
N LYS A 109 5.19 24.42 6.30
CA LYS A 109 5.47 24.89 7.65
C LYS A 109 4.20 25.42 8.31
N ASP A 110 4.00 25.07 9.58
CA ASP A 110 2.86 25.52 10.42
C ASP A 110 1.47 25.15 9.82
N LEU A 111 1.38 24.05 9.05
CA LEU A 111 0.13 23.60 8.44
C LEU A 111 -0.41 22.30 9.03
N PHE A 112 0.43 21.42 9.53
CA PHE A 112 0.08 20.04 9.89
C PHE A 112 0.46 19.70 11.33
N ILE A 113 -0.29 18.76 11.90
CA ILE A 113 -0.02 18.20 13.24
C ILE A 113 0.63 16.82 13.11
N MET A 114 -0.01 15.93 12.33
CA MET A 114 0.44 14.56 12.18
C MET A 114 0.27 14.10 10.72
N PRO A 115 1.21 14.44 9.85
CA PRO A 115 1.27 13.99 8.46
C PRO A 115 1.06 12.50 8.31
N HIS A 116 0.22 12.06 7.31
CA HIS A 116 -0.03 10.65 7.10
C HIS A 116 -0.01 10.24 5.61
N GLY A 117 -1.11 10.22 4.88
CA GLY A 117 -1.18 9.83 3.49
C GLY A 117 -0.92 10.97 2.51
N LEU A 118 -0.46 10.66 1.31
CA LEU A 118 -0.29 11.60 0.22
C LEU A 118 -0.58 10.96 -1.14
N GLU A 119 -1.29 11.68 -1.99
CA GLU A 119 -1.52 11.38 -3.40
C GLU A 119 -1.25 12.60 -4.26
N VAL A 120 -0.77 12.41 -5.49
CA VAL A 120 -0.61 13.48 -6.50
C VAL A 120 -1.52 13.17 -7.69
N ASP A 121 -2.49 14.04 -7.95
CA ASP A 121 -3.41 13.83 -9.06
C ASP A 121 -2.77 14.23 -10.43
N LYS A 122 -3.44 13.90 -11.53
CA LYS A 122 -2.95 14.13 -12.88
C LYS A 122 -2.76 15.62 -13.26
N GLU A 123 -3.31 16.54 -12.46
CA GLU A 123 -3.09 17.98 -12.56
C GLU A 123 -1.96 18.49 -11.66
N ASP A 124 -1.16 17.58 -11.05
CA ASP A 124 -0.12 17.87 -10.05
C ASP A 124 -0.67 18.53 -8.78
N ASN A 125 -1.95 18.36 -8.46
CA ASN A 125 -2.43 18.75 -7.14
C ASN A 125 -2.02 17.69 -6.11
N ILE A 126 -1.63 18.18 -4.94
CA ILE A 126 -1.15 17.39 -3.83
C ILE A 126 -2.28 17.22 -2.81
N TRP A 127 -2.70 15.99 -2.61
CA TRP A 127 -3.69 15.60 -1.63
C TRP A 127 -3.01 14.98 -0.42
N VAL A 128 -3.41 15.38 0.77
CA VAL A 128 -2.81 14.85 2.01
C VAL A 128 -3.85 14.63 3.08
N THR A 129 -3.60 13.65 3.94
CA THR A 129 -4.35 13.42 5.16
C THR A 129 -3.52 13.80 6.38
N ASP A 130 -4.13 14.46 7.36
CA ASP A 130 -3.53 14.74 8.66
C ASP A 130 -4.34 14.11 9.78
N CYS A 131 -3.76 13.12 10.44
CA CYS A 131 -4.43 12.42 11.54
C CYS A 131 -4.69 13.31 12.74
N GLY A 132 -3.79 14.24 13.05
CA GLY A 132 -3.91 15.12 14.21
C GLY A 132 -4.95 16.23 14.03
N LEU A 133 -5.18 16.64 12.78
CA LEU A 133 -6.22 17.60 12.42
C LEU A 133 -7.57 16.94 12.12
N HIS A 134 -7.59 15.62 11.88
CA HIS A 134 -8.76 14.89 11.37
C HIS A 134 -9.26 15.42 10.03
N GLN A 135 -8.34 15.82 9.14
CA GLN A 135 -8.65 16.52 7.90
C GLN A 135 -7.96 15.92 6.69
N VAL A 136 -8.57 16.17 5.53
CA VAL A 136 -8.00 15.94 4.21
C VAL A 136 -7.86 17.28 3.50
N PHE A 137 -6.70 17.50 2.86
CA PHE A 137 -6.39 18.74 2.16
C PHE A 137 -6.05 18.47 0.70
N LYS A 138 -6.38 19.42 -0.17
CA LYS A 138 -5.90 19.50 -1.53
C LYS A 138 -5.16 20.82 -1.73
N PHE A 139 -3.96 20.75 -2.27
CA PHE A 139 -3.14 21.91 -2.65
C PHE A 139 -2.81 21.87 -4.13
N ASP A 140 -2.55 23.01 -4.76
CA ASP A 140 -1.90 23.02 -6.05
C ASP A 140 -0.40 22.70 -5.91
N SER A 141 0.31 22.52 -7.06
CA SER A 141 1.76 22.26 -7.08
C SER A 141 2.61 23.38 -6.47
N ASN A 142 2.05 24.58 -6.30
CA ASN A 142 2.70 25.71 -5.64
C ASN A 142 2.54 25.70 -4.12
N GLY A 143 1.62 24.87 -3.60
CA GLY A 143 1.25 24.80 -2.18
C GLY A 143 0.10 25.73 -1.79
N ASN A 144 -0.67 26.25 -2.77
CA ASN A 144 -1.88 27.00 -2.47
C ASN A 144 -3.01 26.03 -2.12
N LEU A 145 -3.71 26.29 -1.01
CA LEU A 145 -4.83 25.48 -0.56
C LEU A 145 -6.01 25.62 -1.51
N LEU A 146 -6.52 24.49 -2.03
CA LEU A 146 -7.65 24.40 -2.93
C LEU A 146 -8.91 23.83 -2.26
N MET A 147 -8.74 22.90 -1.32
CA MET A 147 -9.86 22.25 -0.61
C MET A 147 -9.42 21.78 0.78
N THR A 148 -10.35 21.82 1.71
CA THR A 148 -10.26 21.21 3.03
C THR A 148 -11.54 20.44 3.33
N LEU A 149 -11.41 19.20 3.80
CA LEU A 149 -12.50 18.38 4.31
C LEU A 149 -12.25 18.03 5.77
N GLY A 150 -13.32 17.91 6.54
CA GLY A 150 -13.25 17.75 7.99
C GLY A 150 -13.10 19.08 8.72
N GLU A 151 -13.35 19.09 10.02
CA GLU A 151 -13.17 20.22 10.90
C GLU A 151 -11.93 20.01 11.79
N ALA A 152 -11.07 21.04 11.88
CA ALA A 152 -9.79 20.92 12.55
C ALA A 152 -9.92 20.46 14.01
N LYS A 153 -9.30 19.32 14.35
CA LYS A 153 -9.30 18.70 15.70
C LYS A 153 -10.68 18.22 16.16
N VAL A 154 -11.65 18.13 15.26
CA VAL A 154 -12.99 17.59 15.53
C VAL A 154 -13.09 16.21 14.88
N LEU A 155 -13.08 15.18 15.71
CA LEU A 155 -13.26 13.80 15.26
C LEU A 155 -14.74 13.47 15.08
N GLY A 156 -15.05 12.59 14.12
CA GLY A 156 -16.41 12.09 13.91
C GLY A 156 -16.47 10.93 12.91
N ASN A 157 -17.68 10.42 12.70
CA ASN A 157 -17.93 9.29 11.78
C ASN A 157 -19.15 9.56 10.87
N ASP A 158 -19.50 10.82 10.67
CA ASP A 158 -20.54 11.26 9.75
C ASP A 158 -19.97 11.65 8.36
N SER A 159 -20.79 12.29 7.52
CA SER A 159 -20.40 12.70 6.17
C SER A 159 -19.47 13.91 6.08
N GLU A 160 -19.25 14.63 7.19
CA GLU A 160 -18.49 15.87 7.27
C GLU A 160 -17.21 15.75 8.09
N HIS A 161 -17.07 14.70 8.92
CA HIS A 161 -15.97 14.50 9.83
C HIS A 161 -15.25 13.18 9.60
N PHE A 162 -13.98 13.16 9.96
CA PHE A 162 -13.11 11.97 9.99
C PHE A 162 -12.64 11.67 11.41
N ASN A 163 -12.10 10.47 11.60
CA ASN A 163 -11.45 10.12 12.85
C ASN A 163 -10.07 9.48 12.56
N LEU A 164 -9.04 10.32 12.49
CA LEU A 164 -7.67 9.93 12.14
C LEU A 164 -7.61 9.31 10.72
N PRO A 165 -7.95 10.09 9.64
CA PRO A 165 -7.93 9.60 8.26
C PRO A 165 -6.52 9.20 7.86
N THR A 166 -6.41 8.08 7.14
CA THR A 166 -5.12 7.45 6.84
C THR A 166 -4.60 7.84 5.47
N ASP A 167 -5.40 7.70 4.40
CA ASP A 167 -4.88 7.89 3.06
C ASP A 167 -5.98 8.37 2.08
N VAL A 168 -5.58 8.74 0.87
CA VAL A 168 -6.47 9.27 -0.16
C VAL A 168 -6.05 8.76 -1.55
N ALA A 169 -7.02 8.38 -2.38
CA ALA A 169 -6.78 7.99 -3.77
C ALA A 169 -7.72 8.72 -4.71
N VAL A 170 -7.20 9.27 -5.82
CA VAL A 170 -7.92 10.17 -6.72
C VAL A 170 -8.19 9.51 -8.07
N SER A 171 -9.47 9.45 -8.46
CA SER A 171 -9.90 8.93 -9.76
C SER A 171 -9.60 9.91 -10.89
N ALA A 172 -9.51 9.39 -12.11
CA ALA A 172 -9.24 10.20 -13.31
C ALA A 172 -10.31 11.29 -13.59
N ASP A 173 -11.54 11.14 -13.10
CA ASP A 173 -12.61 12.15 -13.18
C ASP A 173 -12.55 13.20 -12.07
N GLY A 174 -11.58 13.09 -11.16
CA GLY A 174 -11.37 13.97 -10.02
C GLY A 174 -12.19 13.59 -8.77
N SER A 175 -13.10 12.60 -8.84
CA SER A 175 -13.68 12.01 -7.64
C SER A 175 -12.60 11.28 -6.84
N PHE A 176 -12.73 11.14 -5.53
CA PHE A 176 -11.68 10.57 -4.71
C PHE A 176 -12.25 9.75 -3.56
N TYR A 177 -11.38 8.91 -3.01
CA TYR A 177 -11.66 8.04 -1.89
C TYR A 177 -10.74 8.39 -0.73
N VAL A 178 -11.26 8.31 0.49
CA VAL A 178 -10.49 8.49 1.72
C VAL A 178 -10.63 7.25 2.57
N SER A 179 -9.53 6.65 2.96
CA SER A 179 -9.51 5.65 4.02
C SER A 179 -9.50 6.36 5.37
N ASP A 180 -10.53 6.12 6.17
CA ASP A 180 -10.73 6.73 7.48
C ASP A 180 -10.54 5.63 8.53
N GLY A 181 -9.27 5.35 8.86
CA GLY A 181 -8.85 4.05 9.35
C GLY A 181 -8.54 3.94 10.83
N TYR A 182 -7.81 4.88 11.45
CA TYR A 182 -7.34 4.68 12.83
C TYR A 182 -8.46 4.76 13.88
N GLY A 183 -9.35 5.73 13.74
CA GLY A 183 -10.47 5.89 14.67
C GLY A 183 -11.78 5.36 14.14
N ASN A 184 -11.91 5.25 12.81
CA ASN A 184 -13.01 4.62 12.09
C ASN A 184 -12.53 3.38 11.33
N SER A 185 -13.41 2.70 10.62
CA SER A 185 -13.07 1.50 9.82
C SER A 185 -13.84 1.52 8.51
N ARG A 186 -13.68 2.61 7.74
CA ARG A 186 -14.45 2.86 6.53
C ARG A 186 -13.60 3.47 5.42
N VAL A 187 -14.10 3.35 4.20
CA VAL A 187 -13.66 4.11 3.03
C VAL A 187 -14.81 4.97 2.57
N ILE A 188 -14.55 6.26 2.32
CA ILE A 188 -15.55 7.24 1.92
C ILE A 188 -15.23 7.71 0.52
N LYS A 189 -16.27 7.79 -0.35
CA LYS A 189 -16.16 8.39 -1.68
C LYS A 189 -16.72 9.80 -1.69
N PHE A 190 -15.98 10.71 -2.29
CA PHE A 190 -16.36 12.10 -2.53
C PHE A 190 -16.39 12.42 -4.03
N SER A 191 -17.20 13.41 -4.41
CA SER A 191 -17.11 14.02 -5.73
C SER A 191 -15.86 14.88 -5.85
N LYS A 192 -15.48 15.27 -7.06
CA LYS A 192 -14.36 16.20 -7.32
C LYS A 192 -14.47 17.55 -6.58
N ASP A 193 -15.68 17.94 -6.20
CA ASP A 193 -15.97 19.18 -5.48
C ASP A 193 -16.05 18.96 -3.95
N GLY A 194 -15.62 17.79 -3.45
CA GLY A 194 -15.60 17.47 -2.02
C GLY A 194 -16.96 17.12 -1.41
N LYS A 195 -17.99 16.82 -2.22
CA LYS A 195 -19.30 16.41 -1.71
C LYS A 195 -19.28 14.92 -1.41
N TYR A 196 -19.72 14.53 -0.21
CA TYR A 196 -19.96 13.15 0.16
C TYR A 196 -20.89 12.45 -0.85
N LEU A 197 -20.51 11.25 -1.27
CA LEU A 197 -21.29 10.42 -2.17
C LEU A 197 -21.82 9.17 -1.46
N PHE A 198 -20.95 8.38 -0.90
CA PHE A 198 -21.25 7.19 -0.11
C PHE A 198 -20.01 6.70 0.62
N GLU A 199 -20.19 5.73 1.51
CA GLU A 199 -19.12 5.04 2.21
C GLU A 199 -19.41 3.54 2.32
N TRP A 200 -18.38 2.76 2.61
CA TRP A 200 -18.50 1.36 2.96
C TRP A 200 -17.45 0.96 4.00
N GLY A 201 -17.68 -0.20 4.60
CA GLY A 201 -16.84 -0.73 5.66
C GLY A 201 -17.39 -0.48 7.05
N LYS A 202 -16.89 -1.24 7.97
CA LYS A 202 -17.07 -1.15 9.42
C LYS A 202 -15.98 -1.98 10.08
N PHE A 203 -15.78 -1.82 11.37
CA PHE A 203 -14.83 -2.64 12.12
C PHE A 203 -15.19 -4.13 12.02
N GLY A 204 -14.20 -4.96 11.68
CA GLY A 204 -14.33 -6.40 11.59
C GLY A 204 -13.30 -7.05 10.65
N ASN A 205 -13.47 -8.36 10.42
CA ASN A 205 -12.56 -9.17 9.61
C ASN A 205 -13.25 -9.94 8.47
N ASN A 206 -14.56 -9.75 8.26
CA ASN A 206 -15.26 -10.32 7.11
C ASN A 206 -14.91 -9.53 5.83
N LYS A 207 -15.33 -10.06 4.67
CA LYS A 207 -15.21 -9.36 3.39
C LYS A 207 -15.93 -8.01 3.44
N GLY A 208 -15.23 -6.93 3.10
CA GLY A 208 -15.77 -5.57 3.15
C GLY A 208 -15.78 -4.94 4.55
N GLU A 209 -15.37 -5.63 5.59
CA GLU A 209 -15.07 -5.06 6.90
C GLU A 209 -13.58 -4.71 6.98
N PHE A 210 -13.19 -3.83 7.91
CA PHE A 210 -11.81 -3.38 8.05
C PHE A 210 -11.37 -3.35 9.51
N ASN A 211 -10.08 -3.55 9.71
CA ASN A 211 -9.40 -3.21 10.95
C ASN A 211 -8.18 -2.35 10.60
N ILE A 212 -8.36 -1.04 10.67
CA ILE A 212 -7.45 0.00 10.21
C ILE A 212 -7.20 -0.11 8.69
N PRO A 213 -8.15 0.31 7.81
CA PRO A 213 -7.87 0.57 6.39
C PRO A 213 -6.84 1.70 6.32
N HIS A 214 -5.60 1.36 5.91
CA HIS A 214 -4.44 2.23 6.11
C HIS A 214 -3.94 2.87 4.82
N GLY A 215 -3.68 2.11 3.77
CA GLY A 215 -3.31 2.59 2.45
C GLY A 215 -4.43 2.31 1.43
N ILE A 216 -4.58 3.16 0.42
CA ILE A 216 -5.60 3.02 -0.62
C ILE A 216 -5.05 3.48 -1.98
N ASP A 217 -5.31 2.71 -3.05
CA ASP A 217 -4.99 3.13 -4.41
C ASP A 217 -6.02 2.59 -5.41
N LEU A 218 -6.00 3.11 -6.64
CA LEU A 218 -6.96 2.83 -7.70
C LEU A 218 -6.26 2.26 -8.95
N ASP A 219 -6.87 1.24 -9.58
CA ASP A 219 -6.47 0.87 -10.94
C ASP A 219 -7.17 1.76 -12.01
N SER A 220 -6.74 1.63 -13.27
CA SER A 220 -7.28 2.39 -14.40
C SER A 220 -8.77 2.16 -14.65
N ASN A 221 -9.37 1.12 -14.08
CA ASN A 221 -10.80 0.83 -14.12
C ASN A 221 -11.55 1.42 -12.91
N ASN A 222 -10.86 2.20 -12.06
CA ASN A 222 -11.34 2.69 -10.77
C ASN A 222 -11.75 1.59 -9.78
N ASN A 223 -11.14 0.41 -9.86
CA ASN A 223 -11.22 -0.53 -8.77
C ASN A 223 -10.34 -0.02 -7.62
N VAL A 224 -10.85 -0.17 -6.40
CA VAL A 224 -10.23 0.35 -5.18
C VAL A 224 -9.50 -0.78 -4.47
N TYR A 225 -8.23 -0.58 -4.18
CA TYR A 225 -7.40 -1.50 -3.40
C TYR A 225 -7.11 -0.88 -2.05
N VAL A 226 -7.39 -1.62 -0.99
CA VAL A 226 -7.24 -1.15 0.40
C VAL A 226 -6.32 -2.08 1.16
N ALA A 227 -5.27 -1.53 1.74
CA ALA A 227 -4.44 -2.19 2.73
C ALA A 227 -5.19 -2.20 4.07
N ASP A 228 -5.74 -3.34 4.44
CA ASP A 228 -6.49 -3.56 5.68
C ASP A 228 -5.49 -4.05 6.75
N ARG A 229 -4.82 -3.09 7.40
CA ARG A 229 -3.54 -3.24 8.09
C ARG A 229 -3.55 -4.32 9.17
N GLU A 230 -4.45 -4.23 10.13
CA GLU A 230 -4.50 -5.16 11.27
C GLU A 230 -5.16 -6.51 10.90
N ASN A 231 -5.79 -6.59 9.73
CA ASN A 231 -6.28 -7.85 9.18
C ASN A 231 -5.27 -8.53 8.23
N ASN A 232 -4.08 -7.94 8.03
CA ASN A 232 -2.99 -8.49 7.18
C ASN A 232 -3.44 -8.85 5.77
N ARG A 233 -4.18 -7.98 5.11
CA ARG A 233 -4.75 -8.28 3.80
C ARG A 233 -4.88 -7.07 2.90
N ILE A 234 -4.94 -7.32 1.60
CA ILE A 234 -5.39 -6.36 0.59
C ILE A 234 -6.79 -6.77 0.18
N GLN A 235 -7.75 -5.85 0.23
CA GLN A 235 -9.08 -6.05 -0.32
C GLN A 235 -9.26 -5.20 -1.57
N LYS A 236 -9.85 -5.79 -2.62
CA LYS A 236 -10.22 -5.12 -3.87
C LYS A 236 -11.72 -4.95 -3.96
N PHE A 237 -12.13 -3.74 -4.34
CA PHE A 237 -13.55 -3.36 -4.52
C PHE A 237 -13.74 -2.75 -5.91
N ASP A 238 -14.97 -2.76 -6.41
CA ASP A 238 -15.33 -1.93 -7.55
C ASP A 238 -15.50 -0.45 -7.13
N SER A 239 -15.72 0.44 -8.10
CA SER A 239 -15.88 1.87 -7.87
C SER A 239 -17.11 2.26 -7.05
N LYS A 240 -17.96 1.29 -6.69
CA LYS A 240 -19.17 1.45 -5.85
C LYS A 240 -18.99 0.84 -4.46
N GLY A 241 -17.79 0.35 -4.13
CA GLY A 241 -17.50 -0.30 -2.85
C GLY A 241 -17.95 -1.76 -2.74
N ASN A 242 -18.34 -2.41 -3.84
CA ASN A 242 -18.67 -3.83 -3.83
C ASN A 242 -17.38 -4.67 -3.82
N PHE A 243 -17.28 -5.62 -2.88
CA PHE A 243 -16.12 -6.52 -2.76
C PHE A 243 -15.96 -7.37 -4.02
N ILE A 244 -14.72 -7.45 -4.53
CA ILE A 244 -14.34 -8.27 -5.69
C ILE A 244 -13.48 -9.46 -5.24
N THR A 245 -12.33 -9.21 -4.65
CA THR A 245 -11.37 -10.23 -4.22
C THR A 245 -10.49 -9.69 -3.09
N MET A 246 -9.68 -10.57 -2.51
CA MET A 246 -8.66 -10.17 -1.54
C MET A 246 -7.47 -11.10 -1.61
N TRP A 247 -6.32 -10.61 -1.19
CA TRP A 247 -5.17 -11.39 -0.78
C TRP A 247 -4.99 -11.26 0.73
N GLN A 248 -4.66 -12.37 1.37
CA GLN A 248 -4.33 -12.42 2.79
C GLN A 248 -3.14 -13.34 2.99
N ASN A 249 -2.17 -12.90 3.78
CA ASN A 249 -1.02 -13.71 4.13
C ASN A 249 -1.01 -13.94 5.64
N GLU A 250 -0.87 -15.21 6.04
CA GLU A 250 -0.76 -15.59 7.46
C GLU A 250 0.61 -15.23 8.08
N ILE A 251 1.61 -14.90 7.25
CA ILE A 251 2.98 -14.63 7.69
C ILE A 251 3.19 -13.15 8.05
N THR A 252 2.42 -12.24 7.46
CA THR A 252 2.55 -10.80 7.72
C THR A 252 1.79 -10.40 8.97
N GLU A 253 2.29 -9.41 9.73
CA GLU A 253 1.60 -8.90 10.90
C GLU A 253 0.82 -7.62 10.61
N GLN A 254 1.31 -6.78 9.70
CA GLN A 254 0.64 -5.51 9.37
C GLN A 254 0.91 -5.13 7.92
N LEU A 255 -0.12 -5.03 7.11
CA LEU A 255 -0.01 -4.56 5.73
C LEU A 255 -0.28 -3.04 5.66
N TYR A 256 0.76 -2.24 5.44
CA TYR A 256 0.69 -0.79 5.60
C TYR A 256 0.10 -0.05 4.40
N SER A 257 0.63 -0.26 3.21
CA SER A 257 0.21 0.49 2.03
C SER A 257 0.21 -0.36 0.76
N VAL A 258 -0.46 0.16 -0.25
CA VAL A 258 -0.54 -0.41 -1.59
C VAL A 258 -0.35 0.68 -2.64
N THR A 259 0.18 0.32 -3.81
CA THR A 259 0.24 1.20 -4.98
C THR A 259 0.09 0.41 -6.27
N ILE A 260 -0.44 1.04 -7.31
CA ILE A 260 -0.68 0.43 -8.62
C ILE A 260 0.32 0.95 -9.65
N ASP A 261 1.11 0.06 -10.21
CA ASP A 261 1.83 0.33 -11.45
C ASP A 261 0.85 0.25 -12.63
N GLN A 262 0.24 1.37 -12.97
CA GLN A 262 -0.74 1.46 -14.06
C GLN A 262 -0.15 1.02 -15.41
N LYS A 263 1.14 1.27 -15.63
CA LYS A 263 1.82 0.99 -16.89
C LYS A 263 2.07 -0.50 -17.11
N ARG A 264 2.32 -1.25 -16.03
CA ARG A 264 2.66 -2.68 -16.06
C ARG A 264 1.54 -3.57 -15.54
N ASN A 265 0.44 -2.97 -15.08
CA ASN A 265 -0.70 -3.66 -14.46
C ASN A 265 -0.28 -4.54 -13.27
N HIS A 266 0.57 -3.99 -12.41
CA HIS A 266 0.96 -4.65 -11.16
C HIS A 266 0.39 -3.88 -9.97
N LEU A 267 -0.01 -4.62 -8.96
CA LEU A 267 -0.27 -4.12 -7.61
C LEU A 267 0.97 -4.38 -6.77
N PHE A 268 1.38 -3.39 -5.99
CA PHE A 268 2.41 -3.56 -4.96
C PHE A 268 1.82 -3.33 -3.59
N GLY A 269 2.39 -3.99 -2.60
CA GLY A 269 2.08 -3.80 -1.19
C GLY A 269 3.32 -3.86 -0.33
N ILE A 270 3.24 -3.29 0.85
CA ILE A 270 4.29 -3.31 1.87
C ILE A 270 3.72 -3.72 3.20
N ASP A 271 4.54 -4.40 4.00
CA ASP A 271 4.17 -4.78 5.35
C ASP A 271 5.21 -4.33 6.38
N TYR A 272 4.92 -4.65 7.62
CA TYR A 272 5.87 -4.57 8.73
C TYR A 272 5.61 -5.73 9.70
N MET A 273 6.67 -6.37 10.14
CA MET A 273 6.61 -7.52 11.03
C MET A 273 7.47 -7.33 12.27
N THR A 274 6.89 -7.63 13.41
CA THR A 274 7.60 -7.86 14.68
C THR A 274 7.40 -9.30 15.17
N VAL A 275 8.20 -9.72 16.11
CA VAL A 275 7.98 -11.00 16.80
C VAL A 275 7.80 -10.72 18.28
N ASN A 276 6.65 -11.10 18.82
CA ASN A 276 6.26 -10.88 20.22
C ASN A 276 6.40 -9.39 20.64
N ASP A 277 6.06 -8.46 19.75
CA ASP A 277 6.13 -7.00 19.95
C ASP A 277 7.50 -6.47 20.39
N THR A 278 8.54 -7.29 20.33
CA THR A 278 9.87 -6.94 20.85
C THR A 278 10.99 -7.11 19.82
N ILE A 279 10.87 -8.05 18.88
CA ILE A 279 11.90 -8.32 17.87
C ILE A 279 11.41 -7.79 16.53
N VAL A 280 12.02 -6.70 16.06
CA VAL A 280 11.73 -6.13 14.75
C VAL A 280 12.27 -7.05 13.67
N LYS A 281 11.42 -7.48 12.74
CA LYS A 281 11.79 -8.26 11.55
C LYS A 281 11.90 -7.37 10.31
N GLY A 282 11.29 -6.20 10.35
CA GLY A 282 11.29 -5.26 9.24
C GLY A 282 10.16 -5.50 8.25
N SER A 283 10.33 -4.96 7.06
CA SER A 283 9.30 -4.92 6.01
C SER A 283 9.68 -5.77 4.80
N ASP A 284 8.65 -6.27 4.12
CA ASP A 284 8.72 -6.81 2.76
C ASP A 284 8.00 -5.91 1.77
N ILE A 285 8.38 -6.04 0.52
CA ILE A 285 7.67 -5.49 -0.64
C ILE A 285 7.11 -6.68 -1.42
N PHE A 286 5.83 -6.61 -1.72
CA PHE A 286 5.09 -7.62 -2.47
C PHE A 286 4.69 -7.06 -3.83
N ARG A 287 4.76 -7.88 -4.87
CA ARG A 287 4.18 -7.59 -6.19
C ARG A 287 3.13 -8.63 -6.51
N PHE A 288 1.98 -8.17 -6.96
CA PHE A 288 0.84 -8.98 -7.37
C PHE A 288 0.41 -8.62 -8.79
N ASP A 289 -0.37 -9.49 -9.43
CA ASP A 289 -1.24 -9.05 -10.52
C ASP A 289 -2.44 -8.25 -9.96
N LEU A 290 -3.22 -7.64 -10.85
CA LEU A 290 -4.41 -6.87 -10.45
C LEU A 290 -5.58 -7.73 -9.92
N ASN A 291 -5.45 -9.06 -9.94
CA ASN A 291 -6.38 -10.01 -9.30
C ASN A 291 -5.90 -10.46 -7.92
N THR A 292 -4.88 -9.80 -7.39
CA THR A 292 -4.27 -10.09 -6.08
C THR A 292 -3.53 -11.44 -6.00
N ASN A 293 -3.06 -11.99 -7.11
CA ASN A 293 -2.18 -13.15 -7.09
C ASN A 293 -0.73 -12.71 -6.87
N LEU A 294 -0.10 -13.24 -5.83
CA LEU A 294 1.29 -12.91 -5.47
C LEU A 294 2.25 -13.42 -6.56
N GLN A 295 3.13 -12.54 -7.04
CA GLN A 295 4.12 -12.82 -8.08
C GLN A 295 5.55 -12.70 -7.58
N MET A 296 5.83 -11.80 -6.63
CA MET A 296 7.16 -11.55 -6.09
C MET A 296 7.07 -11.04 -4.66
N GLN A 297 8.06 -11.39 -3.86
CA GLN A 297 8.26 -10.88 -2.51
C GLN A 297 9.75 -10.71 -2.27
N PHE A 298 10.17 -9.58 -1.73
CA PHE A 298 11.55 -9.33 -1.31
C PHE A 298 11.59 -8.35 -0.13
N GLY A 299 12.69 -8.35 0.58
CA GLY A 299 12.87 -7.61 1.82
C GLY A 299 13.43 -8.54 2.89
N ARG A 300 12.90 -8.52 4.11
CA ARG A 300 13.35 -9.37 5.23
C ARG A 300 13.32 -10.88 4.96
N THR A 301 12.44 -11.33 4.07
CA THR A 301 12.22 -12.76 3.78
C THR A 301 12.65 -13.18 2.38
N GLY A 302 13.06 -12.24 1.53
CA GLY A 302 13.36 -12.49 0.12
C GLY A 302 14.78 -12.15 -0.27
N PHE A 303 14.91 -11.43 -1.39
CA PHE A 303 16.18 -11.19 -2.08
C PHE A 303 16.87 -9.88 -1.68
N TYR A 304 16.35 -9.18 -0.69
CA TYR A 304 16.89 -7.92 -0.23
C TYR A 304 17.65 -8.13 1.10
N ASP A 305 18.93 -7.78 1.11
CA ASP A 305 19.82 -7.83 2.28
C ASP A 305 20.23 -6.38 2.65
N GLY A 306 19.25 -5.62 3.06
CA GLY A 306 19.42 -4.23 3.46
C GLY A 306 19.16 -4.00 4.95
N PRO A 307 19.20 -2.74 5.40
CA PRO A 307 18.90 -2.40 6.79
C PRO A 307 17.43 -2.71 7.14
N ILE A 308 17.17 -3.06 8.39
CA ILE A 308 15.83 -3.24 8.90
C ILE A 308 15.04 -1.93 8.74
N SER A 309 13.84 -2.02 8.18
CA SER A 309 12.97 -0.90 7.83
C SER A 309 11.56 -1.13 8.34
N ARG A 310 10.83 -0.03 8.58
CA ARG A 310 9.37 -0.03 8.74
C ARG A 310 8.80 0.83 7.64
N TYR A 311 8.39 0.18 6.56
CA TYR A 311 7.79 0.86 5.42
C TYR A 311 6.38 1.33 5.77
N HIS A 312 6.10 2.58 5.48
CA HIS A 312 4.82 3.20 5.77
C HIS A 312 4.01 3.48 4.51
N ASP A 313 4.70 3.90 3.45
CA ASP A 313 4.10 4.14 2.15
C ASP A 313 4.99 3.68 1.01
N ILE A 314 4.38 3.43 -0.16
CA ILE A 314 5.05 2.89 -1.35
C ILE A 314 4.55 3.60 -2.61
N LEU A 315 5.49 3.91 -3.51
CA LEU A 315 5.26 4.57 -4.79
C LEU A 315 6.03 3.87 -5.90
N ILE A 316 5.47 3.82 -7.10
CA ILE A 316 6.13 3.32 -8.32
C ILE A 316 6.23 4.45 -9.34
N ASP A 317 7.43 4.67 -9.90
CA ASP A 317 7.62 5.64 -10.97
C ASP A 317 7.31 5.04 -12.37
N ASN A 318 7.29 5.89 -13.38
CA ASN A 318 7.03 5.49 -14.76
C ASN A 318 8.07 4.52 -15.35
N GLU A 319 9.24 4.41 -14.74
CA GLU A 319 10.32 3.50 -15.14
C GLU A 319 10.21 2.15 -14.40
N GLY A 320 9.38 2.08 -13.36
CA GLY A 320 9.15 0.91 -12.52
C GLY A 320 10.05 0.84 -11.31
N SER A 321 10.75 1.92 -10.97
CA SER A 321 11.48 2.00 -9.70
C SER A 321 10.50 2.16 -8.56
N ILE A 322 10.78 1.48 -7.46
CA ILE A 322 9.99 1.52 -6.23
C ILE A 322 10.61 2.55 -5.28
N TYR A 323 9.76 3.35 -4.66
CA TYR A 323 10.14 4.23 -3.57
C TYR A 323 9.33 3.86 -2.33
N VAL A 324 9.98 3.76 -1.18
CA VAL A 324 9.32 3.46 0.10
C VAL A 324 9.72 4.46 1.17
N GLY A 325 8.74 4.92 1.91
CA GLY A 325 8.94 5.73 3.11
C GLY A 325 9.23 4.83 4.31
N ASP A 326 10.45 4.88 4.84
CA ASP A 326 10.88 4.09 6.00
C ASP A 326 10.86 4.96 7.26
N ILE A 327 9.80 4.80 8.05
CA ILE A 327 9.60 5.60 9.28
C ILE A 327 10.50 5.14 10.44
N LEU A 328 11.02 3.93 10.42
CA LEU A 328 12.01 3.48 11.39
C LEU A 328 13.38 4.09 11.12
N GLY A 329 13.75 4.13 9.82
CA GLY A 329 15.02 4.67 9.38
C GLY A 329 15.02 6.17 9.13
N ASN A 330 13.86 6.86 9.22
CA ASN A 330 13.69 8.28 8.88
C ASN A 330 14.28 8.63 7.49
N ARG A 331 13.95 7.80 6.48
CA ARG A 331 14.52 7.90 5.13
C ARG A 331 13.52 7.47 4.08
N ILE A 332 13.81 7.84 2.84
CA ILE A 332 13.14 7.26 1.67
C ILE A 332 14.17 6.36 0.98
N GLN A 333 13.76 5.15 0.60
CA GLN A 333 14.60 4.23 -0.14
C GLN A 333 14.08 4.08 -1.57
N LYS A 334 14.99 4.01 -2.54
CA LYS A 334 14.69 3.77 -3.96
C LYS A 334 15.24 2.41 -4.36
N PHE A 335 14.39 1.58 -4.98
CA PHE A 335 14.79 0.32 -5.59
C PHE A 335 14.65 0.42 -7.10
N LYS A 336 15.75 0.34 -7.81
CA LYS A 336 15.77 0.36 -9.29
C LYS A 336 15.33 -0.99 -9.84
N LEU A 337 14.41 -0.95 -10.81
CA LEU A 337 14.05 -2.12 -11.59
C LEU A 337 15.22 -2.52 -12.50
N LYS A 338 15.75 -3.71 -12.32
CA LYS A 338 16.64 -4.37 -13.27
C LYS A 338 15.83 -5.30 -14.14
N LYS A 339 15.76 -5.02 -15.43
CA LYS A 339 15.19 -5.94 -16.41
C LYS A 339 16.18 -7.09 -16.62
N ALA A 340 15.66 -8.31 -16.76
CA ALA A 340 16.48 -9.43 -17.23
C ALA A 340 17.02 -9.11 -18.63
N GLU A 341 18.32 -9.38 -18.85
CA GLU A 341 18.95 -9.27 -20.16
C GLU A 341 18.50 -10.42 -21.08
#